data_2eaed4152898249b12db5be495652c5f
#
_entry.id   2eaed4152898249b12db5be495652c5f
#
_cell.length_a   1.000
_cell.length_b   1.000
_cell.length_c   1.000
_cell.angle_alpha   90.00
_cell.angle_beta   90.00
_cell.angle_gamma   90.00
#
_symmetry.space_group_name_H-M   'P 1'
#
loop_
_entity.id
_entity.type
_entity.pdbx_description
1 polymer ?
#
loop_
_entity_poly.entity_id
_entity_poly.type
_entity_poly.pdbx_seq_one_letter_code
_entity_poly.pdbx_strand_id
1 'polypeptide(L)'
;GIENAADRLTLNPDLPIPDYYRKVDIHQHPGGVWRDEIAGFVYERGARSTTPLMGKAHKDLHQRFTSFVADQGTTPSRILDMGCGFGKSTRPFYETFKEAIVEAIDLSAPCLKVGAHEAGYRTKSKVRYRQMDALTTDYDDNTFDLVTSTMLIHELPPAEIDQLFAEATRVLAPGGRMAHLDFHHVPNAFARFIHDGHARRNNEPFMSSWADIDPVALMAEKGLINIEIIPFQEADDVDPLNNPFWRFPWTIVYGEKAPACP
;
A
#
# COMPACT_ATOMS: atom_id res chain seq x y z
N GLY A 1 3.04 14.89 -25.80
CA GLY A 1 1.59 14.83 -25.72
C GLY A 1 1.17 14.63 -24.29
N ILE A 2 0.10 15.26 -23.84
CA ILE A 2 -0.50 14.98 -22.53
C ILE A 2 -1.16 13.62 -22.72
N GLU A 3 -0.65 12.59 -22.06
CA GLU A 3 -1.30 11.28 -22.00
C GLU A 3 -2.65 11.48 -21.32
N ASN A 4 -3.73 11.12 -22.00
CA ASN A 4 -5.07 11.14 -21.44
C ASN A 4 -5.17 10.13 -20.28
N ALA A 5 -6.14 10.32 -19.38
CA ALA A 5 -6.45 9.36 -18.33
C ALA A 5 -6.68 7.94 -18.89
N ALA A 6 -7.24 7.82 -20.09
CA ALA A 6 -7.45 6.54 -20.78
C ALA A 6 -6.14 5.83 -21.13
N ASP A 7 -5.07 6.58 -21.46
CA ASP A 7 -3.78 6.00 -21.82
C ASP A 7 -3.01 5.47 -20.57
N ARG A 8 -3.47 5.86 -19.38
CA ARG A 8 -2.88 5.47 -18.10
C ARG A 8 -3.61 4.31 -17.43
N LEU A 9 -4.71 3.84 -17.97
CA LEU A 9 -5.58 2.85 -17.34
C LEU A 9 -5.69 1.59 -18.20
N THR A 10 -5.35 0.45 -17.60
CA THR A 10 -5.58 -0.86 -18.20
C THR A 10 -6.47 -1.67 -17.27
N LEU A 11 -7.67 -2.02 -17.71
CA LEU A 11 -8.61 -2.87 -16.98
C LEU A 11 -8.62 -4.29 -17.53
N ASN A 12 -8.82 -5.26 -16.64
CA ASN A 12 -9.04 -6.66 -16.98
C ASN A 12 -10.45 -7.06 -16.52
N PRO A 13 -11.46 -7.03 -17.40
CA PRO A 13 -12.84 -7.35 -17.03
C PRO A 13 -13.02 -8.82 -16.64
N ASP A 14 -12.09 -9.68 -17.02
CA ASP A 14 -12.12 -11.13 -16.71
C ASP A 14 -11.29 -11.47 -15.47
N LEU A 15 -10.73 -10.49 -14.77
CA LEU A 15 -9.94 -10.72 -13.56
C LEU A 15 -10.83 -11.34 -12.47
N PRO A 16 -10.51 -12.57 -11.99
CA PRO A 16 -11.26 -13.18 -10.90
C PRO A 16 -11.01 -12.39 -9.61
N ILE A 17 -12.08 -11.95 -8.97
CA ILE A 17 -11.99 -11.33 -7.65
C ILE A 17 -11.86 -12.44 -6.60
N PRO A 18 -10.79 -12.44 -5.78
CA PRO A 18 -10.55 -13.46 -4.77
C PRO A 18 -11.70 -13.56 -3.75
N ASP A 19 -11.96 -14.77 -3.27
CA ASP A 19 -13.05 -15.04 -2.35
C ASP A 19 -12.96 -14.26 -1.04
N TYR A 20 -11.75 -14.06 -0.51
CA TYR A 20 -11.54 -13.29 0.72
C TYR A 20 -11.93 -11.82 0.56
N TYR A 21 -11.75 -11.25 -0.63
CA TYR A 21 -12.13 -9.86 -0.94
C TYR A 21 -13.61 -9.77 -1.35
N ARG A 22 -14.10 -10.74 -2.12
CA ARG A 22 -15.47 -10.77 -2.63
C ARG A 22 -16.53 -10.98 -1.54
N LYS A 23 -16.19 -11.70 -0.47
CA LYS A 23 -17.11 -12.07 0.62
C LYS A 23 -17.14 -11.09 1.78
N VAL A 24 -16.31 -10.06 1.75
CA VAL A 24 -16.19 -9.08 2.82
C VAL A 24 -16.51 -7.68 2.28
N ASP A 25 -17.48 -7.03 2.92
CA ASP A 25 -17.79 -5.62 2.65
C ASP A 25 -16.77 -4.74 3.42
N ILE A 26 -15.52 -4.73 2.94
CA ILE A 26 -14.43 -3.94 3.54
C ILE A 26 -14.85 -2.47 3.63
N HIS A 27 -14.45 -1.81 4.70
CA HIS A 27 -14.82 -0.42 5.02
C HIS A 27 -16.33 -0.17 5.14
N GLN A 28 -17.12 -1.22 5.45
CA GLN A 28 -18.57 -1.16 5.49
C GLN A 28 -19.20 -0.73 4.15
N HIS A 29 -18.47 -0.91 3.05
CA HIS A 29 -18.94 -0.55 1.72
C HIS A 29 -19.80 -1.69 1.14
N PRO A 30 -21.12 -1.51 0.98
CA PRO A 30 -22.00 -2.60 0.51
C PRO A 30 -21.58 -3.14 -0.84
N GLY A 31 -21.26 -4.44 -0.91
CA GLY A 31 -20.75 -5.10 -2.11
C GLY A 31 -19.25 -4.93 -2.34
N GLY A 32 -18.51 -4.37 -1.37
CA GLY A 32 -17.08 -4.09 -1.47
C GLY A 32 -16.75 -2.92 -2.40
N VAL A 33 -15.55 -2.41 -2.30
CA VAL A 33 -15.09 -1.23 -3.07
C VAL A 33 -14.81 -1.51 -4.56
N TRP A 34 -15.10 -2.71 -5.04
CA TRP A 34 -14.83 -3.17 -6.41
C TRP A 34 -16.08 -3.36 -7.28
N ARG A 35 -17.26 -3.54 -6.67
CA ARG A 35 -18.46 -4.03 -7.35
C ARG A 35 -19.24 -2.93 -8.06
N ASP A 36 -19.39 -1.78 -7.42
CA ASP A 36 -20.18 -0.66 -7.94
C ASP A 36 -19.28 0.34 -8.69
N GLU A 37 -19.74 0.83 -9.84
CA GLU A 37 -18.95 1.80 -10.62
C GLU A 37 -18.65 3.11 -9.88
N ILE A 38 -19.49 3.50 -8.91
CA ILE A 38 -19.26 4.68 -8.08
C ILE A 38 -18.43 4.40 -6.81
N ALA A 39 -18.12 3.12 -6.53
CA ALA A 39 -17.40 2.73 -5.31
C ALA A 39 -16.09 3.48 -5.13
N GLY A 40 -15.33 3.70 -6.20
CA GLY A 40 -14.08 4.45 -6.15
C GLY A 40 -14.24 5.88 -5.67
N PHE A 41 -15.29 6.57 -6.10
CA PHE A 41 -15.59 7.94 -5.63
C PHE A 41 -16.08 7.97 -4.19
N VAL A 42 -16.92 7.02 -3.80
CA VAL A 42 -17.41 6.91 -2.42
C VAL A 42 -16.26 6.63 -1.47
N TYR A 43 -15.36 5.71 -1.83
CA TYR A 43 -14.19 5.38 -1.03
C TYR A 43 -13.21 6.56 -0.93
N GLU A 44 -12.91 7.22 -2.04
CA GLU A 44 -12.07 8.42 -2.07
C GLU A 44 -12.67 9.54 -1.18
N ARG A 45 -13.97 9.76 -1.25
CA ARG A 45 -14.65 10.76 -0.43
C ARG A 45 -14.61 10.41 1.05
N GLY A 46 -14.83 9.14 1.40
CA GLY A 46 -14.72 8.63 2.76
C GLY A 46 -13.33 8.83 3.34
N ALA A 47 -12.30 8.49 2.60
CA ALA A 47 -10.92 8.67 3.00
C ALA A 47 -10.53 10.14 3.23
N ARG A 48 -11.12 11.09 2.51
CA ARG A 48 -10.95 12.54 2.76
C ARG A 48 -11.63 13.00 4.04
N SER A 49 -12.76 12.40 4.41
CA SER A 49 -13.53 12.82 5.58
C SER A 49 -12.93 12.39 6.91
N THR A 50 -12.09 11.38 6.93
CA THR A 50 -11.42 10.89 8.15
C THR A 50 -10.20 11.72 8.55
N THR A 51 -9.63 12.50 7.63
CA THR A 51 -8.42 13.30 7.84
C THR A 51 -8.62 14.61 8.65
N PRO A 52 -9.76 15.31 8.61
CA PRO A 52 -9.93 16.62 9.25
C PRO A 52 -9.83 16.62 10.78
N LEU A 53 -9.97 15.48 11.44
CA LEU A 53 -9.94 15.38 12.90
C LEU A 53 -8.53 15.48 13.50
N MET A 54 -7.50 15.47 12.67
CA MET A 54 -6.09 15.33 13.09
C MET A 54 -5.36 16.67 13.27
N GLY A 55 -6.02 17.81 13.03
CA GLY A 55 -5.44 19.15 13.29
C GLY A 55 -4.38 19.62 12.29
N LYS A 56 -3.87 20.86 12.52
CA LYS A 56 -2.91 21.52 11.59
C LYS A 56 -1.51 20.89 11.55
N ALA A 57 -1.15 20.09 12.55
CA ALA A 57 0.15 19.41 12.62
C ALA A 57 0.17 18.09 11.83
N HIS A 58 -0.96 17.67 11.31
CA HIS A 58 -1.06 16.44 10.52
C HIS A 58 -0.43 16.63 9.15
N LYS A 59 0.73 16.05 8.94
CA LYS A 59 1.32 15.89 7.62
C LYS A 59 0.68 14.68 6.93
N ASP A 60 0.55 14.74 5.61
CA ASP A 60 0.05 13.60 4.85
C ASP A 60 0.96 12.38 5.09
N LEU A 61 0.41 11.34 5.70
CA LEU A 61 1.11 10.11 6.04
C LEU A 61 1.79 9.47 4.81
N HIS A 62 1.12 9.52 3.65
CA HIS A 62 1.65 8.97 2.41
C HIS A 62 2.86 9.79 1.90
N GLN A 63 2.81 11.11 2.01
CA GLN A 63 3.94 11.97 1.67
C GLN A 63 5.13 11.71 2.59
N ARG A 64 4.89 11.55 3.89
CA ARG A 64 5.94 11.21 4.86
C ARG A 64 6.57 9.84 4.56
N PHE A 65 5.74 8.86 4.23
CA PHE A 65 6.23 7.54 3.85
C PHE A 65 7.09 7.60 2.58
N THR A 66 6.66 8.32 1.56
CA THR A 66 7.46 8.51 0.35
C THR A 66 8.77 9.25 0.64
N SER A 67 8.75 10.25 1.54
CA SER A 67 9.97 10.96 1.97
C SER A 67 10.94 10.00 2.68
N PHE A 68 10.43 9.16 3.58
CA PHE A 68 11.25 8.11 4.21
C PHE A 68 11.93 7.22 3.17
N VAL A 69 11.19 6.75 2.15
CA VAL A 69 11.76 5.91 1.08
C VAL A 69 12.82 6.66 0.29
N ALA A 70 12.61 7.94 -0.01
CA ALA A 70 13.60 8.78 -0.72
C ALA A 70 14.88 8.97 0.10
N ASP A 71 14.75 9.14 1.41
CA ASP A 71 15.87 9.34 2.34
C ASP A 71 16.74 8.07 2.50
N GLN A 72 16.24 6.90 2.09
CA GLN A 72 17.06 5.67 2.00
C GLN A 72 18.12 5.74 0.88
N GLY A 73 18.24 6.85 0.17
CA GLY A 73 19.29 7.11 -0.81
C GLY A 73 19.12 6.36 -2.14
N THR A 74 17.92 5.90 -2.46
CA THR A 74 17.61 5.31 -3.78
C THR A 74 16.92 6.31 -4.69
N THR A 75 17.26 6.21 -5.98
CA THR A 75 16.49 6.86 -7.06
C THR A 75 15.93 5.75 -7.94
N PRO A 76 14.77 5.18 -7.60
CA PRO A 76 14.19 4.10 -8.37
C PRO A 76 13.80 4.59 -9.77
N SER A 77 14.05 3.77 -10.78
CA SER A 77 13.61 3.99 -12.16
C SER A 77 12.26 3.34 -12.44
N ARG A 78 11.94 2.27 -11.71
CA ARG A 78 10.67 1.54 -11.80
C ARG A 78 10.12 1.24 -10.40
N ILE A 79 8.89 1.71 -10.15
CA ILE A 79 8.19 1.56 -8.88
C ILE A 79 6.91 0.77 -9.12
N LEU A 80 6.64 -0.22 -8.26
CA LEU A 80 5.35 -0.92 -8.17
C LEU A 80 4.65 -0.52 -6.87
N ASP A 81 3.44 0.02 -6.97
CA ASP A 81 2.54 0.27 -5.84
C ASP A 81 1.42 -0.77 -5.86
N MET A 82 1.47 -1.72 -4.92
CA MET A 82 0.54 -2.84 -4.81
C MET A 82 -0.66 -2.46 -3.94
N GLY A 83 -1.89 -2.72 -4.41
CA GLY A 83 -3.11 -2.33 -3.70
C GLY A 83 -3.28 -0.82 -3.61
N CYS A 84 -3.07 -0.13 -4.74
CA CYS A 84 -3.01 1.34 -4.80
C CYS A 84 -4.36 2.04 -4.58
N GLY A 85 -5.48 1.31 -4.58
CA GLY A 85 -6.82 1.86 -4.49
C GLY A 85 -7.07 2.94 -5.54
N PHE A 86 -7.50 4.12 -5.08
CA PHE A 86 -7.70 5.30 -5.94
C PHE A 86 -6.43 6.17 -6.12
N GLY A 87 -5.24 5.63 -5.81
CA GLY A 87 -3.95 6.27 -6.07
C GLY A 87 -3.50 7.30 -5.03
N LYS A 88 -4.05 7.27 -3.81
CA LYS A 88 -3.62 8.17 -2.73
C LYS A 88 -2.18 7.92 -2.30
N SER A 89 -1.79 6.65 -2.19
CA SER A 89 -0.40 6.22 -1.92
C SER A 89 0.52 6.47 -3.12
N THR A 90 0.04 6.21 -4.32
CA THR A 90 0.80 6.32 -5.57
C THR A 90 1.24 7.76 -5.86
N ARG A 91 0.39 8.73 -5.52
CA ARG A 91 0.60 10.13 -5.88
C ARG A 91 1.92 10.70 -5.36
N PRO A 92 2.28 10.60 -4.08
CA PRO A 92 3.57 11.10 -3.58
C PRO A 92 4.76 10.48 -4.30
N PHE A 93 4.68 9.20 -4.71
CA PHE A 93 5.76 8.53 -5.43
C PHE A 93 6.00 9.16 -6.80
N TYR A 94 4.97 9.36 -7.63
CA TYR A 94 5.19 9.99 -8.94
C TYR A 94 5.48 11.50 -8.87
N GLU A 95 5.10 12.18 -7.79
CA GLU A 95 5.44 13.57 -7.54
C GLU A 95 6.91 13.74 -7.06
N THR A 96 7.43 12.75 -6.32
CA THR A 96 8.82 12.75 -5.81
C THR A 96 9.80 12.21 -6.84
N PHE A 97 9.51 11.04 -7.41
CA PHE A 97 10.38 10.34 -8.39
C PHE A 97 9.91 10.60 -9.82
N LYS A 98 10.06 11.84 -10.30
CA LYS A 98 9.47 12.33 -11.57
C LYS A 98 9.90 11.57 -12.80
N GLU A 99 11.10 10.99 -12.80
CA GLU A 99 11.66 10.24 -13.93
C GLU A 99 11.30 8.74 -13.87
N ALA A 100 10.82 8.26 -12.73
CA ALA A 100 10.43 6.88 -12.55
C ALA A 100 9.16 6.53 -13.34
N ILE A 101 9.11 5.28 -13.79
CA ILE A 101 7.86 4.66 -14.25
C ILE A 101 7.19 4.08 -13.00
N VAL A 102 5.97 4.54 -12.70
CA VAL A 102 5.19 4.06 -11.57
C VAL A 102 4.05 3.20 -12.10
N GLU A 103 4.08 1.92 -11.75
CA GLU A 103 2.98 0.98 -11.99
C GLU A 103 2.17 0.87 -10.69
N ALA A 104 0.87 1.13 -10.77
CA ALA A 104 -0.04 1.11 -9.63
C ALA A 104 -1.13 0.06 -9.91
N ILE A 105 -1.21 -0.97 -9.07
CA ILE A 105 -2.12 -2.09 -9.30
C ILE A 105 -3.13 -2.24 -8.17
N ASP A 106 -4.36 -2.64 -8.55
CA ASP A 106 -5.44 -2.91 -7.61
C ASP A 106 -6.47 -3.86 -8.24
N LEU A 107 -7.23 -4.57 -7.41
CA LEU A 107 -8.37 -5.39 -7.86
C LEU A 107 -9.57 -4.53 -8.28
N SER A 108 -9.72 -3.34 -7.69
CA SER A 108 -10.88 -2.46 -7.86
C SER A 108 -10.79 -1.59 -9.11
N ALA A 109 -11.45 -2.01 -10.19
CA ALA A 109 -11.59 -1.17 -11.38
C ALA A 109 -12.20 0.22 -11.10
N PRO A 110 -13.23 0.39 -10.24
CA PRO A 110 -13.74 1.72 -9.87
C PRO A 110 -12.69 2.62 -9.22
N CYS A 111 -11.86 2.09 -8.31
CA CYS A 111 -10.78 2.85 -7.69
C CYS A 111 -9.71 3.26 -8.70
N LEU A 112 -9.27 2.34 -9.55
CA LEU A 112 -8.28 2.61 -10.60
C LEU A 112 -8.74 3.68 -11.59
N LYS A 113 -10.04 3.72 -11.93
CA LYS A 113 -10.63 4.78 -12.75
C LYS A 113 -10.45 6.16 -12.11
N VAL A 114 -10.67 6.27 -10.80
CA VAL A 114 -10.46 7.52 -10.05
C VAL A 114 -8.98 7.92 -10.06
N GLY A 115 -8.07 6.98 -9.74
CA GLY A 115 -6.63 7.22 -9.72
C GLY A 115 -6.08 7.69 -11.07
N ALA A 116 -6.44 7.01 -12.16
CA ALA A 116 -6.02 7.36 -13.51
C ALA A 116 -6.56 8.74 -13.94
N HIS A 117 -7.82 9.03 -13.60
CA HIS A 117 -8.45 10.32 -13.87
C HIS A 117 -7.72 11.45 -13.14
N GLU A 118 -7.48 11.31 -11.84
CA GLU A 118 -6.76 12.29 -11.02
C GLU A 118 -5.34 12.52 -11.56
N ALA A 119 -4.59 11.46 -11.87
CA ALA A 119 -3.24 11.56 -12.42
C ALA A 119 -3.22 12.25 -13.79
N GLY A 120 -4.21 12.01 -14.64
CA GLY A 120 -4.32 12.66 -15.97
C GLY A 120 -4.35 14.19 -15.90
N TYR A 121 -4.91 14.75 -14.81
CA TYR A 121 -4.95 16.21 -14.60
C TYR A 121 -3.73 16.76 -13.85
N ARG A 122 -3.09 15.93 -13.02
CA ARG A 122 -2.10 16.41 -12.05
C ARG A 122 -0.67 16.29 -12.52
N THR A 123 -0.36 15.32 -13.36
CA THR A 123 1.04 15.01 -13.65
C THR A 123 1.31 14.64 -15.10
N LYS A 124 2.54 14.97 -15.53
CA LYS A 124 3.15 14.44 -16.75
C LYS A 124 4.04 13.22 -16.49
N SER A 125 4.17 12.80 -15.24
CA SER A 125 4.96 11.62 -14.86
C SER A 125 4.40 10.35 -15.47
N LYS A 126 5.26 9.35 -15.64
CA LYS A 126 4.93 8.07 -16.25
C LYS A 126 4.26 7.15 -15.23
N VAL A 127 3.01 7.47 -14.83
CA VAL A 127 2.21 6.61 -13.94
C VAL A 127 1.14 5.87 -14.73
N ARG A 128 0.98 4.57 -14.45
CA ARG A 128 -0.01 3.67 -15.05
C ARG A 128 -0.79 2.97 -13.96
N TYR A 129 -2.08 2.83 -14.16
CA TYR A 129 -3.00 2.11 -13.30
C TYR A 129 -3.48 0.85 -14.01
N ARG A 130 -3.29 -0.32 -13.37
CA ARG A 130 -3.63 -1.60 -13.98
C ARG A 130 -4.48 -2.44 -13.03
N GLN A 131 -5.58 -2.99 -13.53
CA GLN A 131 -6.38 -3.95 -12.77
C GLN A 131 -5.67 -5.29 -12.76
N MET A 132 -5.19 -5.69 -11.57
CA MET A 132 -4.36 -6.88 -11.39
C MET A 132 -4.42 -7.35 -9.94
N ASP A 133 -4.27 -8.66 -9.73
CA ASP A 133 -4.08 -9.24 -8.40
C ASP A 133 -2.62 -9.05 -7.97
N ALA A 134 -2.41 -8.44 -6.81
CA ALA A 134 -1.08 -8.22 -6.23
C ALA A 134 -0.38 -9.52 -5.80
N LEU A 135 -1.14 -10.61 -5.67
CA LEU A 135 -0.61 -11.92 -5.29
C LEU A 135 -0.02 -12.70 -6.49
N THR A 136 -0.43 -12.34 -7.71
CA THR A 136 -0.02 -13.02 -8.95
C THR A 136 -0.01 -12.02 -10.11
N THR A 137 1.07 -11.25 -10.19
CA THR A 137 1.19 -10.24 -11.24
C THR A 137 1.70 -10.83 -12.56
N ASP A 138 1.43 -10.14 -13.68
CA ASP A 138 1.94 -10.50 -15.00
C ASP A 138 3.32 -9.87 -15.32
N TYR A 139 3.97 -9.28 -14.32
CA TYR A 139 5.31 -8.72 -14.50
C TYR A 139 6.38 -9.80 -14.47
N ASP A 140 7.44 -9.58 -15.25
CA ASP A 140 8.63 -10.44 -15.23
C ASP A 140 9.36 -10.34 -13.89
N ASP A 141 10.13 -11.37 -13.57
CA ASP A 141 11.03 -11.37 -12.42
C ASP A 141 12.02 -10.19 -12.51
N ASN A 142 12.38 -9.64 -11.36
CA ASN A 142 13.43 -8.62 -11.27
C ASN A 142 13.12 -7.33 -12.07
N THR A 143 11.89 -6.91 -12.11
CA THR A 143 11.39 -5.78 -12.92
C THR A 143 11.50 -4.43 -12.22
N PHE A 144 11.32 -4.39 -10.89
CA PHE A 144 11.16 -3.14 -10.14
C PHE A 144 12.33 -2.87 -9.20
N ASP A 145 12.75 -1.61 -9.11
CA ASP A 145 13.76 -1.16 -8.14
C ASP A 145 13.15 -0.90 -6.76
N LEU A 146 11.84 -0.60 -6.73
CA LEU A 146 11.06 -0.39 -5.52
C LEU A 146 9.70 -1.08 -5.66
N VAL A 147 9.35 -1.91 -4.68
CA VAL A 147 8.00 -2.45 -4.51
C VAL A 147 7.44 -1.90 -3.21
N THR A 148 6.23 -1.35 -3.26
CA THR A 148 5.59 -0.71 -2.12
C THR A 148 4.12 -1.07 -2.02
N SER A 149 3.56 -0.92 -0.83
CA SER A 149 2.12 -0.85 -0.60
C SER A 149 1.82 0.05 0.60
N THR A 150 0.59 0.52 0.68
CA THR A 150 0.12 1.28 1.83
C THR A 150 -1.26 0.78 2.22
N MET A 151 -1.41 0.31 3.47
CA MET A 151 -2.69 -0.16 4.00
C MET A 151 -3.31 -1.30 3.17
N LEU A 152 -2.50 -2.27 2.76
CA LEU A 152 -2.93 -3.45 2.00
C LEU A 152 -2.84 -4.74 2.84
N ILE A 153 -1.74 -4.91 3.60
CA ILE A 153 -1.40 -6.21 4.19
C ILE A 153 -2.45 -6.64 5.21
N HIS A 154 -2.97 -5.72 6.00
CA HIS A 154 -3.99 -5.99 7.02
C HIS A 154 -5.37 -6.40 6.43
N GLU A 155 -5.58 -6.22 5.14
CA GLU A 155 -6.78 -6.67 4.43
C GLU A 155 -6.66 -8.11 3.90
N LEU A 156 -5.50 -8.74 4.03
CA LEU A 156 -5.22 -10.07 3.48
C LEU A 156 -5.26 -11.16 4.58
N PRO A 157 -5.81 -12.34 4.26
CA PRO A 157 -5.63 -13.52 5.11
C PRO A 157 -4.14 -13.90 5.23
N PRO A 158 -3.74 -14.67 6.27
CA PRO A 158 -2.33 -15.03 6.49
C PRO A 158 -1.64 -15.73 5.33
N ALA A 159 -2.33 -16.63 4.62
CA ALA A 159 -1.76 -17.33 3.47
C ALA A 159 -1.49 -16.39 2.28
N GLU A 160 -2.37 -15.42 2.07
CA GLU A 160 -2.27 -14.41 1.04
C GLU A 160 -1.19 -13.37 1.38
N ILE A 161 -0.95 -13.09 2.67
CA ILE A 161 0.19 -12.27 3.11
C ILE A 161 1.51 -12.94 2.70
N ASP A 162 1.67 -14.23 2.95
CA ASP A 162 2.86 -14.98 2.52
C ASP A 162 3.07 -14.89 1.00
N GLN A 163 1.99 -15.06 0.23
CA GLN A 163 2.02 -14.98 -1.22
C GLN A 163 2.34 -13.56 -1.72
N LEU A 164 1.81 -12.50 -1.06
CA LEU A 164 2.12 -11.11 -1.37
C LEU A 164 3.64 -10.85 -1.26
N PHE A 165 4.25 -11.27 -0.16
CA PHE A 165 5.70 -11.08 0.04
C PHE A 165 6.54 -11.91 -0.93
N ALA A 166 6.10 -13.12 -1.29
CA ALA A 166 6.74 -13.93 -2.32
C ALA A 166 6.69 -13.25 -3.68
N GLU A 167 5.52 -12.75 -4.09
CA GLU A 167 5.33 -12.06 -5.37
C GLU A 167 6.10 -10.74 -5.42
N ALA A 168 6.00 -9.93 -4.35
CA ALA A 168 6.76 -8.69 -4.24
C ALA A 168 8.28 -8.92 -4.36
N THR A 169 8.79 -9.98 -3.73
CA THR A 169 10.20 -10.36 -3.84
C THR A 169 10.57 -10.86 -5.23
N ARG A 170 9.67 -11.61 -5.90
CA ARG A 170 9.89 -12.11 -7.26
C ARG A 170 10.10 -10.98 -8.24
N VAL A 171 9.21 -9.99 -8.22
CA VAL A 171 9.26 -8.86 -9.17
C VAL A 171 10.29 -7.80 -8.80
N LEU A 172 10.79 -7.81 -7.57
CA LEU A 172 11.85 -6.90 -7.11
C LEU A 172 13.20 -7.28 -7.72
N ALA A 173 13.91 -6.31 -8.29
CA ALA A 173 15.24 -6.50 -8.86
C ALA A 173 16.29 -6.77 -7.77
N PRO A 174 17.39 -7.49 -8.07
CA PRO A 174 18.52 -7.59 -7.16
C PRO A 174 19.06 -6.21 -6.75
N GLY A 175 19.23 -5.99 -5.44
CA GLY A 175 19.54 -4.68 -4.86
C GLY A 175 18.36 -3.71 -4.78
N GLY A 176 17.20 -4.11 -5.25
CA GLY A 176 15.96 -3.36 -5.12
C GLY A 176 15.41 -3.37 -3.70
N ARG A 177 14.48 -2.49 -3.40
CA ARG A 177 13.93 -2.26 -2.07
C ARG A 177 12.44 -2.54 -2.00
N MET A 178 12.04 -3.13 -0.89
CA MET A 178 10.65 -3.35 -0.52
C MET A 178 10.33 -2.45 0.67
N ALA A 179 9.23 -1.69 0.59
CA ALA A 179 8.77 -0.82 1.67
C ALA A 179 7.24 -0.83 1.74
N HIS A 180 6.68 -1.32 2.83
CA HIS A 180 5.25 -1.34 3.07
C HIS A 180 4.89 -0.53 4.30
N LEU A 181 3.86 0.33 4.21
CA LEU A 181 3.32 1.06 5.34
C LEU A 181 1.97 0.46 5.74
N ASP A 182 1.89 -0.07 6.96
CA ASP A 182 0.68 -0.73 7.45
C ASP A 182 0.56 -0.67 8.98
N PHE A 183 -0.48 -1.28 9.54
CA PHE A 183 -0.70 -1.42 10.99
C PHE A 183 -0.07 -2.71 11.48
N HIS A 184 1.02 -2.65 12.22
CA HIS A 184 1.65 -3.88 12.70
C HIS A 184 2.00 -3.86 14.19
N HIS A 185 2.75 -2.85 14.64
CA HIS A 185 3.23 -2.82 16.04
C HIS A 185 2.10 -2.48 17.01
N VAL A 186 1.68 -3.46 17.81
CA VAL A 186 0.64 -3.31 18.85
C VAL A 186 1.29 -3.52 20.23
N PRO A 187 1.76 -2.43 20.88
CA PRO A 187 2.69 -2.54 22.01
C PRO A 187 2.07 -3.01 23.34
N ASN A 188 0.76 -2.95 23.50
CA ASN A 188 0.09 -3.30 24.76
C ASN A 188 -1.38 -3.67 24.58
N ALA A 189 -2.01 -4.16 25.64
CA ALA A 189 -3.40 -4.62 25.62
C ALA A 189 -4.41 -3.51 25.27
N PHE A 190 -4.16 -2.27 25.66
CA PHE A 190 -5.04 -1.15 25.31
C PHE A 190 -4.95 -0.82 23.80
N ALA A 191 -3.73 -0.75 23.27
CA ALA A 191 -3.54 -0.58 21.83
C ALA A 191 -4.19 -1.72 21.05
N ARG A 192 -4.09 -2.98 21.51
CA ARG A 192 -4.77 -4.14 20.92
C ARG A 192 -6.30 -3.98 20.93
N PHE A 193 -6.87 -3.56 22.07
CA PHE A 193 -8.31 -3.32 22.16
C PHE A 193 -8.80 -2.27 21.13
N ILE A 194 -8.07 -1.18 20.97
CA ILE A 194 -8.40 -0.12 20.00
C ILE A 194 -8.21 -0.62 18.57
N HIS A 195 -7.12 -1.32 18.29
CA HIS A 195 -6.83 -1.93 16.99
C HIS A 195 -7.93 -2.91 16.56
N ASP A 196 -8.31 -3.84 17.42
CA ASP A 196 -9.38 -4.79 17.15
C ASP A 196 -10.76 -4.11 17.06
N GLY A 197 -10.94 -3.00 17.80
CA GLY A 197 -12.11 -2.14 17.70
C GLY A 197 -12.21 -1.44 16.35
N HIS A 198 -11.08 -1.01 15.78
CA HIS A 198 -11.01 -0.45 14.43
C HIS A 198 -11.35 -1.52 13.38
N ALA A 199 -10.71 -2.67 13.45
CA ALA A 199 -10.97 -3.80 12.56
C ALA A 199 -12.46 -4.15 12.49
N ARG A 200 -13.12 -4.25 13.64
CA ARG A 200 -14.57 -4.51 13.69
C ARG A 200 -15.40 -3.40 13.09
N ARG A 201 -15.07 -2.12 13.35
CA ARG A 201 -15.84 -0.98 12.83
C ARG A 201 -15.71 -0.83 11.31
N ASN A 202 -14.58 -1.18 10.76
CA ASN A 202 -14.32 -1.07 9.32
C ASN A 202 -14.59 -2.37 8.56
N ASN A 203 -14.97 -3.43 9.27
CA ASN A 203 -15.13 -4.76 8.68
C ASN A 203 -13.87 -5.28 8.00
N GLU A 204 -12.74 -5.19 8.72
CA GLU A 204 -11.40 -5.63 8.31
C GLU A 204 -11.01 -6.89 9.11
N PRO A 205 -11.49 -8.07 8.71
CA PRO A 205 -11.40 -9.29 9.54
C PRO A 205 -9.97 -9.82 9.70
N PHE A 206 -9.05 -9.45 8.83
CA PHE A 206 -7.67 -9.98 8.84
C PHE A 206 -6.66 -9.07 9.53
N MET A 207 -7.05 -7.86 9.93
CA MET A 207 -6.18 -6.87 10.56
C MET A 207 -5.46 -7.43 11.81
N SER A 208 -6.18 -8.18 12.66
CA SER A 208 -5.59 -8.82 13.84
C SER A 208 -4.59 -9.91 13.49
N SER A 209 -4.82 -10.64 12.39
CA SER A 209 -3.92 -11.71 11.92
C SER A 209 -2.57 -11.14 11.47
N TRP A 210 -2.59 -10.01 10.78
CA TRP A 210 -1.35 -9.33 10.39
C TRP A 210 -0.53 -8.90 11.62
N ALA A 211 -1.16 -8.36 12.65
CA ALA A 211 -0.48 -7.95 13.88
C ALA A 211 0.20 -9.12 14.63
N ASP A 212 -0.20 -10.37 14.36
CA ASP A 212 0.33 -11.57 14.99
C ASP A 212 1.43 -12.27 14.14
N ILE A 213 1.68 -11.83 12.90
CA ILE A 213 2.75 -12.36 12.05
C ILE A 213 4.08 -11.69 12.39
N ASP A 214 5.17 -12.45 12.38
CA ASP A 214 6.55 -11.92 12.47
C ASP A 214 7.01 -11.51 11.04
N PRO A 215 7.04 -10.20 10.72
CA PRO A 215 7.42 -9.77 9.38
C PRO A 215 8.91 -9.93 9.10
N VAL A 216 9.76 -9.96 10.14
CA VAL A 216 11.21 -10.19 9.96
C VAL A 216 11.45 -11.61 9.50
N ALA A 217 10.83 -12.60 10.19
CA ALA A 217 10.94 -13.99 9.79
C ALA A 217 10.38 -14.24 8.41
N LEU A 218 9.20 -13.67 8.10
CA LEU A 218 8.55 -13.79 6.80
C LEU A 218 9.44 -13.24 5.66
N MET A 219 9.97 -12.05 5.81
CA MET A 219 10.81 -11.42 4.80
C MET A 219 12.15 -12.14 4.60
N ALA A 220 12.77 -12.60 5.71
CA ALA A 220 14.01 -13.38 5.66
C ALA A 220 13.82 -14.71 4.92
N GLU A 221 12.69 -15.39 5.14
CA GLU A 221 12.31 -16.61 4.41
C GLU A 221 12.20 -16.39 2.90
N LYS A 222 11.73 -15.20 2.47
CA LYS A 222 11.67 -14.82 1.04
C LYS A 222 13.03 -14.35 0.49
N GLY A 223 14.11 -14.37 1.29
CA GLY A 223 15.46 -14.01 0.86
C GLY A 223 15.78 -12.52 0.88
N LEU A 224 14.98 -11.73 1.60
CA LEU A 224 15.28 -10.33 1.83
C LEU A 224 16.35 -10.17 2.93
N ILE A 225 17.14 -9.11 2.83
CA ILE A 225 18.20 -8.73 3.76
C ILE A 225 17.96 -7.30 4.25
N ASN A 226 18.74 -6.83 5.21
CA ASN A 226 18.63 -5.47 5.78
C ASN A 226 17.18 -5.14 6.18
N ILE A 227 16.53 -6.12 6.85
CA ILE A 227 15.12 -6.02 7.22
C ILE A 227 14.97 -5.12 8.43
N GLU A 228 14.08 -4.14 8.34
CA GLU A 228 13.76 -3.21 9.42
C GLU A 228 12.25 -3.09 9.62
N ILE A 229 11.83 -3.08 10.87
CA ILE A 229 10.45 -2.83 11.28
C ILE A 229 10.43 -1.52 12.05
N ILE A 230 9.91 -0.48 11.40
CA ILE A 230 10.07 0.91 11.85
C ILE A 230 8.73 1.46 12.31
N PRO A 231 8.55 1.72 13.61
CA PRO A 231 7.37 2.46 14.10
C PRO A 231 7.29 3.83 13.43
N PHE A 232 6.12 4.17 12.92
CA PHE A 232 5.92 5.35 12.08
C PHE A 232 4.70 6.16 12.53
N GLN A 233 4.73 7.46 12.27
CA GLN A 233 3.63 8.36 12.63
C GLN A 233 3.44 9.46 11.59
N GLU A 234 2.24 10.03 11.58
CA GLU A 234 1.86 11.13 10.71
C GLU A 234 2.38 12.52 11.12
N ALA A 235 3.05 12.63 12.28
CA ALA A 235 3.60 13.88 12.79
C ALA A 235 4.99 13.68 13.41
N ASP A 236 5.85 14.72 13.36
CA ASP A 236 7.25 14.64 13.79
C ASP A 236 7.41 14.60 15.33
N ASP A 237 6.47 15.15 16.07
CA ASP A 237 6.47 15.26 17.54
C ASP A 237 5.71 14.14 18.25
N VAL A 238 5.29 13.13 17.50
CA VAL A 238 4.60 11.96 18.05
C VAL A 238 5.60 10.83 18.28
N ASP A 239 5.75 10.44 19.56
CA ASP A 239 6.47 9.22 19.91
C ASP A 239 5.59 8.00 19.59
N PRO A 240 5.95 7.17 18.60
CA PRO A 240 5.14 6.03 18.19
C PRO A 240 5.07 4.92 19.26
N LEU A 241 6.00 4.90 20.22
CA LEU A 241 6.06 3.88 21.26
C LEU A 241 5.35 4.31 22.56
N ASN A 242 5.38 5.60 22.90
CA ASN A 242 4.91 6.13 24.18
C ASN A 242 3.82 7.20 24.05
N ASN A 243 3.17 7.29 22.91
CA ASN A 243 2.12 8.28 22.71
C ASN A 243 0.96 8.07 23.70
N PRO A 244 0.66 9.05 24.59
CA PRO A 244 -0.42 8.93 25.57
C PRO A 244 -1.82 8.97 24.93
N PHE A 245 -1.93 9.55 23.74
CA PHE A 245 -3.17 9.51 22.96
C PHE A 245 -3.19 8.30 22.06
N TRP A 246 -4.37 7.72 21.88
CA TRP A 246 -4.50 6.63 20.97
C TRP A 246 -4.10 7.05 19.55
N ARG A 247 -3.19 6.31 18.96
CA ARG A 247 -2.76 6.40 17.57
C ARG A 247 -2.76 5.01 16.96
N PHE A 248 -2.94 4.93 15.66
CA PHE A 248 -2.75 3.69 14.94
C PHE A 248 -1.28 3.27 15.02
N PRO A 249 -1.02 1.97 15.13
CA PRO A 249 0.34 1.44 15.16
C PRO A 249 0.94 1.41 13.75
N TRP A 250 1.07 2.59 13.14
CA TRP A 250 1.72 2.73 11.85
C TRP A 250 3.11 2.15 11.90
N THR A 251 3.43 1.31 10.93
CA THR A 251 4.70 0.59 10.88
C THR A 251 5.16 0.53 9.44
N ILE A 252 6.41 0.88 9.19
CA ILE A 252 7.07 0.59 7.92
C ILE A 252 7.76 -0.76 8.06
N VAL A 253 7.45 -1.65 7.14
CA VAL A 253 8.13 -2.92 6.95
C VAL A 253 9.04 -2.76 5.75
N TYR A 254 10.36 -2.77 5.98
CA TYR A 254 11.38 -2.46 4.98
C TYR A 254 12.38 -3.61 4.83
N GLY A 255 12.86 -3.81 3.62
CA GLY A 255 13.92 -4.78 3.33
C GLY A 255 14.49 -4.62 1.92
N GLU A 256 15.59 -5.28 1.66
CA GLU A 256 16.31 -5.24 0.38
C GLU A 256 16.44 -6.64 -0.21
N LYS A 257 16.30 -6.78 -1.51
CA LYS A 257 16.67 -8.01 -2.21
C LYS A 257 18.18 -8.08 -2.37
N ALA A 258 18.77 -9.19 -1.99
CA ALA A 258 20.22 -9.36 -2.12
C ALA A 258 20.69 -9.00 -3.53
N PRO A 259 21.86 -8.31 -3.69
CA PRO A 259 22.45 -8.07 -5.01
C PRO A 259 22.69 -9.38 -5.75
N ALA A 260 22.66 -9.34 -7.08
CA ALA A 260 23.07 -10.48 -7.88
C ALA A 260 24.54 -10.85 -7.52
N CYS A 261 24.81 -12.13 -7.37
CA CYS A 261 26.19 -12.59 -7.25
C CYS A 261 26.96 -12.16 -8.50
N PRO A 262 28.18 -11.61 -8.34
CA PRO A 262 29.02 -11.17 -9.46
C PRO A 262 29.44 -12.32 -10.39
#